data_9fa28acd12ff5963610c9e66c8f8ed04
#
_entry.id   9fa28acd12ff5963610c9e66c8f8ed04
#
_cell.length_a   1.000
_cell.length_b   1.000
_cell.length_c   1.000
_cell.angle_alpha   90.00
_cell.angle_beta   90.00
_cell.angle_gamma   90.00
#
_symmetry.space_group_name_H-M   'P 1'
#
loop_
_entity.id
_entity.type
_entity.pdbx_description
1 polymer ?
#
loop_
_entity_poly.entity_id
_entity_poly.type
_entity_poly.pdbx_seq_one_letter_code
_entity_poly.pdbx_strand_id
1 'polypeptide(L)'
;MIFVTRQDPQVLENLRTKGVYTVREDFIRQKYTTITDHYASLYRMLTSMARSRISIPEGLLYPVWLSPEGTDAIPESSDDVFLRLDIPEGSYILANDEVWEHMINHIYYPADESDELAHEAELARYGIANPASLINGSAGNFYPLLKQKVLKSWECIYTVKPQDPSHIVGLCWELREEWLIG
;
A
#
# COMPACT_ATOMS: atom_id res chain seq x y z
N MET A 1 -17.71 4.90 6.25
CA MET A 1 -17.68 4.19 4.95
C MET A 1 -17.52 2.72 5.20
N ILE A 2 -18.29 1.88 4.48
CA ILE A 2 -18.22 0.43 4.71
C ILE A 2 -17.08 -0.17 3.88
N PHE A 3 -16.25 -0.95 4.54
CA PHE A 3 -15.14 -1.70 3.97
C PHE A 3 -15.25 -3.17 4.33
N VAL A 4 -14.62 -3.99 3.51
CA VAL A 4 -14.36 -5.40 3.80
C VAL A 4 -12.85 -5.65 3.80
N THR A 5 -12.41 -6.56 4.66
CA THR A 5 -11.02 -7.01 4.67
C THR A 5 -10.97 -8.48 5.05
N ARG A 6 -9.99 -9.20 4.47
CA ARG A 6 -9.71 -10.58 4.82
C ARG A 6 -8.53 -10.61 5.77
N GLN A 7 -8.70 -11.30 6.89
CA GLN A 7 -7.71 -11.35 7.94
C GLN A 7 -7.60 -12.77 8.51
N ASP A 8 -6.45 -13.06 9.09
CA ASP A 8 -6.27 -14.24 9.92
C ASP A 8 -7.32 -14.25 11.07
N PRO A 9 -7.92 -15.42 11.43
CA PRO A 9 -8.87 -15.53 12.53
C PRO A 9 -8.40 -14.91 13.84
N GLN A 10 -7.09 -14.92 14.11
CA GLN A 10 -6.49 -14.30 15.29
C GLN A 10 -6.71 -12.79 15.36
N VAL A 11 -6.89 -12.13 14.21
CA VAL A 11 -7.20 -10.69 14.16
C VAL A 11 -8.57 -10.43 14.76
N LEU A 12 -9.58 -11.25 14.40
CA LEU A 12 -10.92 -11.14 14.98
C LEU A 12 -10.91 -11.43 16.49
N GLU A 13 -10.15 -12.43 16.92
CA GLU A 13 -9.99 -12.75 18.35
C GLU A 13 -9.33 -11.57 19.09
N ASN A 14 -8.28 -10.98 18.53
CA ASN A 14 -7.63 -9.80 19.11
C ASN A 14 -8.59 -8.59 19.19
N LEU A 15 -9.40 -8.36 18.16
CA LEU A 15 -10.41 -7.30 18.17
C LEU A 15 -11.40 -7.49 19.32
N ARG A 16 -11.97 -8.71 19.47
CA ARG A 16 -12.95 -9.04 20.51
C ARG A 16 -12.38 -9.00 21.93
N THR A 17 -11.10 -9.31 22.10
CA THR A 17 -10.47 -9.38 23.42
C THR A 17 -9.83 -8.07 23.87
N LYS A 18 -9.33 -7.28 22.93
CA LYS A 18 -8.58 -6.05 23.22
C LYS A 18 -9.28 -4.76 22.74
N GLY A 19 -10.36 -4.91 21.97
CA GLY A 19 -11.10 -3.79 21.38
C GLY A 19 -10.40 -3.12 20.19
N VAL A 20 -9.11 -3.40 19.97
CA VAL A 20 -8.30 -2.82 18.91
C VAL A 20 -7.28 -3.81 18.36
N TYR A 21 -7.07 -3.75 17.05
CA TYR A 21 -6.00 -4.48 16.37
C TYR A 21 -5.12 -3.51 15.58
N THR A 22 -3.82 -3.72 15.61
CA THR A 22 -2.81 -3.01 14.82
C THR A 22 -1.85 -3.99 14.19
N VAL A 23 -1.39 -3.71 12.97
CA VAL A 23 -0.41 -4.56 12.30
C VAL A 23 0.96 -4.37 12.95
N ARG A 24 1.59 -5.48 13.34
CA ARG A 24 2.91 -5.52 13.94
C ARG A 24 3.94 -6.02 12.93
N GLU A 25 5.19 -5.62 13.11
CA GLU A 25 6.28 -6.02 12.21
C GLU A 25 6.50 -7.54 12.17
N ASP A 26 6.29 -8.23 13.30
CA ASP A 26 6.41 -9.69 13.34
C ASP A 26 5.41 -10.39 12.41
N PHE A 27 4.18 -9.88 12.25
CA PHE A 27 3.22 -10.39 11.25
C PHE A 27 3.73 -10.17 9.81
N ILE A 28 4.31 -9.01 9.53
CA ILE A 28 4.91 -8.72 8.21
C ILE A 28 6.06 -9.70 7.95
N ARG A 29 6.91 -9.95 8.94
CA ARG A 29 8.02 -10.90 8.85
C ARG A 29 7.55 -12.33 8.63
N GLN A 30 6.49 -12.76 9.29
CA GLN A 30 5.91 -14.08 9.13
C GLN A 30 5.27 -14.25 7.73
N LYS A 31 4.57 -13.23 7.25
CA LYS A 31 3.87 -13.27 5.96
C LYS A 31 4.81 -13.27 4.76
N TYR A 32 5.88 -12.49 4.78
CA TYR A 32 6.72 -12.21 3.61
C TYR A 32 8.11 -12.86 3.64
N THR A 33 8.49 -13.49 4.75
CA THR A 33 9.76 -14.23 4.91
C THR A 33 10.99 -13.56 4.26
N THR A 34 11.37 -13.97 3.04
CA THR A 34 12.59 -13.51 2.35
C THR A 34 12.53 -12.08 1.80
N ILE A 35 11.33 -11.52 1.63
CA ILE A 35 11.13 -10.16 1.08
C ILE A 35 10.56 -9.18 2.11
N THR A 36 10.64 -9.56 3.41
CA THR A 36 10.10 -8.77 4.52
C THR A 36 10.62 -7.33 4.54
N ASP A 37 11.94 -7.13 4.45
CA ASP A 37 12.54 -5.80 4.57
C ASP A 37 12.11 -4.88 3.42
N HIS A 38 11.88 -5.46 2.22
CA HIS A 38 11.32 -4.77 1.09
C HIS A 38 9.92 -4.21 1.39
N TYR A 39 8.97 -5.10 1.76
CA TYR A 39 7.61 -4.68 2.09
C TYR A 39 7.55 -3.75 3.30
N ALA A 40 8.33 -4.03 4.34
CA ALA A 40 8.38 -3.17 5.52
C ALA A 40 8.84 -1.74 5.19
N SER A 41 9.81 -1.58 4.27
CA SER A 41 10.28 -0.26 3.84
C SER A 41 9.20 0.49 3.05
N LEU A 42 8.48 -0.18 2.15
CA LEU A 42 7.40 0.40 1.36
C LEU A 42 6.20 0.79 2.24
N TYR A 43 5.81 -0.04 3.21
CA TYR A 43 4.75 0.30 4.17
C TYR A 43 5.10 1.51 5.04
N ARG A 44 6.37 1.63 5.47
CA ARG A 44 6.82 2.85 6.19
C ARG A 44 6.76 4.08 5.30
N MET A 45 7.08 3.94 4.00
CA MET A 45 6.94 5.02 3.03
C MET A 45 5.47 5.43 2.84
N LEU A 46 4.55 4.47 2.65
CA LEU A 46 3.10 4.72 2.61
C LEU A 46 2.64 5.49 3.85
N THR A 47 3.02 5.00 5.04
CA THR A 47 2.65 5.63 6.31
C THR A 47 3.19 7.05 6.42
N SER A 48 4.43 7.28 6.00
CA SER A 48 5.05 8.61 6.00
C SER A 48 4.27 9.59 5.10
N MET A 49 3.89 9.16 3.90
CA MET A 49 3.10 9.98 2.97
C MET A 49 1.68 10.23 3.47
N ALA A 50 1.06 9.25 4.16
CA ALA A 50 -0.29 9.37 4.70
C ALA A 50 -0.37 10.32 5.92
N ARG A 51 0.70 10.46 6.72
CA ARG A 51 0.73 11.30 7.93
C ARG A 51 0.46 12.79 7.66
N SER A 52 0.70 13.26 6.45
CA SER A 52 0.37 14.64 6.05
C SER A 52 -1.12 14.83 5.72
N ARG A 53 -1.90 13.75 5.68
CA ARG A 53 -3.28 13.73 5.17
C ARG A 53 -4.30 13.28 6.22
N ILE A 54 -3.92 12.33 7.07
CA ILE A 54 -4.75 11.83 8.17
C ILE A 54 -3.92 11.69 9.45
N SER A 55 -4.61 11.69 10.58
CA SER A 55 -4.00 11.42 11.89
C SER A 55 -3.73 9.91 12.03
N ILE A 56 -2.46 9.55 12.14
CA ILE A 56 -2.04 8.15 12.38
C ILE A 56 -1.43 8.10 13.78
N PRO A 57 -1.89 7.19 14.67
CA PRO A 57 -1.32 7.04 16.00
C PRO A 57 0.19 6.84 15.96
N GLU A 58 0.87 7.39 16.97
CA GLU A 58 2.32 7.30 17.07
C GLU A 58 2.78 5.83 17.17
N GLY A 59 3.88 5.50 16.48
CA GLY A 59 4.43 4.14 16.46
C GLY A 59 3.77 3.19 15.46
N LEU A 60 2.60 3.49 14.89
CA LEU A 60 2.00 2.66 13.86
C LEU A 60 2.64 2.93 12.50
N LEU A 61 3.19 1.88 11.89
CA LEU A 61 3.99 1.96 10.65
C LEU A 61 3.41 1.13 9.50
N TYR A 62 2.46 0.25 9.80
CA TYR A 62 1.96 -0.74 8.85
C TYR A 62 0.44 -0.62 8.74
N PRO A 63 -0.10 -0.30 7.55
CA PRO A 63 -1.55 -0.20 7.37
C PRO A 63 -2.20 -1.57 7.22
N VAL A 64 -3.47 -1.63 7.57
CA VAL A 64 -4.41 -2.66 7.14
C VAL A 64 -5.00 -2.25 5.79
N TRP A 65 -5.03 -3.17 4.83
CA TRP A 65 -5.64 -2.99 3.53
C TRP A 65 -7.11 -3.35 3.58
N LEU A 66 -7.92 -2.50 2.99
CA LEU A 66 -9.37 -2.55 3.01
C LEU A 66 -9.91 -2.44 1.58
N SER A 67 -10.92 -3.21 1.24
CA SER A 67 -11.66 -3.02 -0.01
C SER A 67 -12.95 -2.30 0.29
N PRO A 68 -13.29 -1.21 -0.42
CA PRO A 68 -14.63 -0.62 -0.33
C PRO A 68 -15.70 -1.67 -0.63
N GLU A 69 -16.81 -1.65 0.12
CA GLU A 69 -17.89 -2.61 -0.11
C GLU A 69 -18.44 -2.52 -1.55
N GLY A 70 -18.64 -3.67 -2.17
CA GLY A 70 -19.10 -3.76 -3.57
C GLY A 70 -18.00 -3.75 -4.62
N THR A 71 -16.73 -3.74 -4.20
CA THR A 71 -15.61 -4.03 -5.11
C THR A 71 -15.22 -5.49 -4.95
N ASP A 72 -15.16 -6.25 -6.07
CA ASP A 72 -14.89 -7.71 -6.07
C ASP A 72 -13.42 -8.09 -5.77
N ALA A 73 -12.72 -7.24 -5.07
CA ALA A 73 -11.26 -7.25 -4.98
C ALA A 73 -10.63 -8.36 -4.09
N ILE A 74 -11.43 -9.19 -3.39
CA ILE A 74 -10.85 -10.17 -2.45
C ILE A 74 -11.31 -11.60 -2.77
N PRO A 75 -10.46 -12.46 -3.37
CA PRO A 75 -10.78 -13.87 -3.59
C PRO A 75 -10.98 -14.60 -2.26
N GLU A 76 -11.92 -15.53 -2.21
CA GLU A 76 -12.15 -16.38 -1.04
C GLU A 76 -10.95 -17.30 -0.76
N SER A 77 -10.55 -17.40 0.50
CA SER A 77 -9.62 -18.39 1.02
C SER A 77 -10.28 -19.12 2.19
N SER A 78 -10.05 -20.42 2.31
CA SER A 78 -10.71 -21.26 3.30
C SER A 78 -10.32 -20.97 4.74
N ASP A 79 -9.17 -20.31 4.97
CA ASP A 79 -8.55 -20.19 6.29
C ASP A 79 -8.68 -18.78 6.90
N ASP A 80 -9.14 -17.79 6.11
CA ASP A 80 -9.28 -16.41 6.55
C ASP A 80 -10.72 -16.06 6.96
N VAL A 81 -10.84 -15.05 7.82
CA VAL A 81 -12.14 -14.46 8.16
C VAL A 81 -12.38 -13.18 7.39
N PHE A 82 -13.61 -12.98 6.93
CA PHE A 82 -14.07 -11.72 6.37
C PHE A 82 -14.55 -10.82 7.49
N LEU A 83 -14.00 -9.63 7.56
CA LEU A 83 -14.43 -8.57 8.45
C LEU A 83 -15.10 -7.49 7.62
N ARG A 84 -16.33 -7.16 7.98
CA ARG A 84 -17.08 -6.02 7.44
C ARG A 84 -17.08 -4.93 8.47
N LEU A 85 -16.65 -3.72 8.09
CA LEU A 85 -16.33 -2.64 9.01
C LEU A 85 -16.96 -1.33 8.52
N ASP A 86 -17.65 -0.61 9.40
CA ASP A 86 -18.04 0.79 9.17
C ASP A 86 -16.99 1.71 9.79
N ILE A 87 -16.05 2.15 8.97
CA ILE A 87 -14.91 2.94 9.43
C ILE A 87 -15.26 4.43 9.30
N PRO A 88 -15.16 5.20 10.40
CA PRO A 88 -15.47 6.64 10.37
C PRO A 88 -14.47 7.41 9.50
N GLU A 89 -14.96 8.50 8.91
CA GLU A 89 -14.13 9.42 8.15
C GLU A 89 -12.99 9.98 9.01
N GLY A 90 -11.80 10.09 8.40
CA GLY A 90 -10.58 10.50 9.10
C GLY A 90 -9.80 9.35 9.77
N SER A 91 -10.39 8.13 9.85
CA SER A 91 -9.70 6.92 10.35
C SER A 91 -9.13 6.05 9.22
N TYR A 92 -9.39 6.39 7.97
CA TYR A 92 -8.84 5.73 6.78
C TYR A 92 -8.44 6.76 5.73
N ILE A 93 -7.64 6.34 4.76
CA ILE A 93 -7.34 7.08 3.55
C ILE A 93 -7.53 6.16 2.34
N LEU A 94 -8.07 6.71 1.25
CA LEU A 94 -8.16 5.97 -0.01
C LEU A 94 -6.82 6.06 -0.75
N ALA A 95 -6.46 4.97 -1.40
CA ALA A 95 -5.24 4.85 -2.18
C ALA A 95 -5.55 4.18 -3.53
N ASN A 96 -4.71 4.43 -4.53
CA ASN A 96 -4.72 3.74 -5.80
C ASN A 96 -3.74 2.57 -5.75
N ASP A 97 -4.22 1.33 -5.85
CA ASP A 97 -3.37 0.14 -5.78
C ASP A 97 -2.55 -0.09 -7.05
N GLU A 98 -2.89 0.51 -8.22
CA GLU A 98 -2.02 0.51 -9.40
C GLU A 98 -0.68 1.20 -9.08
N VAL A 99 -0.72 2.33 -8.33
CA VAL A 99 0.53 2.98 -7.86
C VAL A 99 1.28 2.06 -6.92
N TRP A 100 0.56 1.35 -6.03
CA TRP A 100 1.19 0.37 -5.13
C TRP A 100 1.88 -0.77 -5.90
N GLU A 101 1.28 -1.27 -6.98
CA GLU A 101 1.91 -2.27 -7.85
C GLU A 101 3.23 -1.77 -8.45
N HIS A 102 3.28 -0.51 -8.86
CA HIS A 102 4.52 0.10 -9.34
C HIS A 102 5.58 0.22 -8.23
N MET A 103 5.14 0.56 -7.00
CA MET A 103 6.03 0.63 -5.83
C MET A 103 6.65 -0.72 -5.49
N ILE A 104 5.87 -1.80 -5.42
CA ILE A 104 6.39 -3.14 -5.09
C ILE A 104 7.31 -3.70 -6.16
N ASN A 105 7.12 -3.29 -7.42
CA ASN A 105 7.98 -3.66 -8.53
C ASN A 105 9.16 -2.69 -8.72
N HIS A 106 9.25 -1.61 -7.93
CA HIS A 106 10.31 -0.60 -8.02
C HIS A 106 10.39 0.11 -9.38
N ILE A 107 9.24 0.32 -10.03
CA ILE A 107 9.15 0.97 -11.33
C ILE A 107 8.45 2.32 -11.25
N TYR A 108 8.72 3.15 -12.24
CA TYR A 108 8.12 4.47 -12.38
C TYR A 108 6.61 4.37 -12.61
N TYR A 109 5.82 5.21 -11.94
CA TYR A 109 4.39 5.37 -12.20
C TYR A 109 4.20 6.59 -13.12
N PRO A 110 3.81 6.41 -14.39
CA PRO A 110 3.67 7.50 -15.34
C PRO A 110 2.39 8.30 -15.08
N ALA A 111 2.43 9.59 -15.40
CA ALA A 111 1.25 10.44 -15.35
C ALA A 111 0.29 10.18 -16.53
N ASP A 112 0.85 9.83 -17.67
CA ASP A 112 0.16 9.48 -18.92
C ASP A 112 1.09 8.71 -19.86
N GLU A 113 0.58 8.26 -21.02
CA GLU A 113 1.33 7.53 -22.04
C GLU A 113 2.54 8.33 -22.57
N SER A 114 2.42 9.65 -22.71
CA SER A 114 3.54 10.49 -23.18
C SER A 114 4.68 10.54 -22.17
N ASP A 115 4.33 10.60 -20.87
CA ASP A 115 5.30 10.59 -19.79
C ASP A 115 5.97 9.20 -19.64
N GLU A 116 5.22 8.12 -19.87
CA GLU A 116 5.75 6.75 -19.92
C GLU A 116 6.80 6.61 -21.02
N LEU A 117 6.46 6.97 -22.25
CA LEU A 117 7.38 6.93 -23.41
C LEU A 117 8.63 7.80 -23.18
N ALA A 118 8.46 8.98 -22.58
CA ALA A 118 9.58 9.85 -22.24
C ALA A 118 10.53 9.21 -21.19
N HIS A 119 9.96 8.53 -20.20
CA HIS A 119 10.73 7.81 -19.18
C HIS A 119 11.49 6.62 -19.80
N GLU A 120 10.83 5.83 -20.65
CA GLU A 120 11.46 4.71 -21.35
C GLU A 120 12.63 5.16 -22.24
N ALA A 121 12.44 6.26 -23.00
CA ALA A 121 13.50 6.85 -23.82
C ALA A 121 14.69 7.32 -22.96
N GLU A 122 14.40 7.85 -21.76
CA GLU A 122 15.43 8.27 -20.81
C GLU A 122 16.22 7.06 -20.27
N LEU A 123 15.55 5.95 -19.90
CA LEU A 123 16.20 4.71 -19.50
C LEU A 123 17.08 4.13 -20.60
N ALA A 124 16.56 4.08 -21.84
CA ALA A 124 17.29 3.61 -23.03
C ALA A 124 18.55 4.45 -23.28
N ARG A 125 18.45 5.78 -23.16
CA ARG A 125 19.59 6.70 -23.32
C ARG A 125 20.73 6.42 -22.35
N TYR A 126 20.41 6.00 -21.12
CA TYR A 126 21.41 5.68 -20.09
C TYR A 126 21.75 4.19 -20.05
N GLY A 127 21.22 3.36 -20.97
CA GLY A 127 21.49 1.94 -21.05
C GLY A 127 20.97 1.13 -19.85
N ILE A 128 19.90 1.62 -19.18
CA ILE A 128 19.29 0.97 -18.02
C ILE A 128 18.27 -0.05 -18.51
N ALA A 129 18.71 -1.31 -18.64
CA ALA A 129 17.85 -2.41 -19.09
C ALA A 129 16.88 -2.91 -18.02
N ASN A 130 17.20 -2.73 -16.73
CA ASN A 130 16.32 -3.09 -15.61
C ASN A 130 15.96 -1.85 -14.80
N PRO A 131 14.77 -1.27 -15.01
CA PRO A 131 14.32 -0.07 -14.30
C PRO A 131 14.35 -0.20 -12.77
N ALA A 132 13.98 -1.37 -12.23
CA ALA A 132 13.96 -1.62 -10.79
C ALA A 132 15.35 -1.44 -10.13
N SER A 133 16.43 -1.57 -10.90
CA SER A 133 17.80 -1.37 -10.40
C SER A 133 18.09 0.06 -9.94
N LEU A 134 17.26 1.02 -10.32
CA LEU A 134 17.30 2.39 -9.79
C LEU A 134 16.98 2.44 -8.30
N ILE A 135 16.12 1.56 -7.81
CA ILE A 135 15.68 1.51 -6.42
C ILE A 135 16.42 0.45 -5.63
N ASN A 136 16.45 -0.80 -6.13
CA ASN A 136 16.98 -1.97 -5.42
C ASN A 136 18.38 -2.40 -5.86
N GLY A 137 18.99 -1.70 -6.83
CA GLY A 137 20.30 -2.02 -7.39
C GLY A 137 21.28 -0.87 -7.36
N SER A 138 22.40 -1.05 -8.06
CA SER A 138 23.47 -0.06 -8.11
C SER A 138 23.19 1.12 -9.04
N ALA A 139 22.26 1.00 -10.02
CA ALA A 139 21.97 2.04 -10.98
C ALA A 139 21.55 3.36 -10.32
N GLY A 140 20.78 3.30 -9.22
CA GLY A 140 20.37 4.48 -8.48
C GLY A 140 21.50 5.30 -7.88
N ASN A 141 22.67 4.71 -7.66
CA ASN A 141 23.86 5.41 -7.19
C ASN A 141 24.53 6.23 -8.31
N PHE A 142 24.45 5.74 -9.55
CA PHE A 142 24.99 6.42 -10.72
C PHE A 142 24.01 7.44 -11.31
N TYR A 143 22.70 7.20 -11.13
CA TYR A 143 21.61 8.03 -11.66
C TYR A 143 20.66 8.51 -10.56
N PRO A 144 21.13 9.31 -9.58
CA PRO A 144 20.33 9.71 -8.42
C PRO A 144 19.09 10.54 -8.79
N LEU A 145 19.15 11.32 -9.87
CA LEU A 145 17.98 12.10 -10.34
C LEU A 145 16.87 11.18 -10.90
N LEU A 146 17.23 10.12 -11.63
CA LEU A 146 16.28 9.14 -12.10
C LEU A 146 15.66 8.36 -10.93
N LYS A 147 16.48 7.97 -9.95
CA LYS A 147 15.97 7.36 -8.71
C LYS A 147 14.96 8.27 -8.01
N GLN A 148 15.27 9.56 -7.87
CA GLN A 148 14.35 10.51 -7.26
C GLN A 148 13.07 10.68 -8.09
N LYS A 149 13.17 10.69 -9.43
CA LYS A 149 12.01 10.74 -10.33
C LYS A 149 11.07 9.55 -10.07
N VAL A 150 11.61 8.33 -9.97
CA VAL A 150 10.82 7.12 -9.65
C VAL A 150 10.16 7.25 -8.28
N LEU A 151 10.91 7.60 -7.22
CA LEU A 151 10.36 7.73 -5.87
C LEU A 151 9.25 8.80 -5.81
N LYS A 152 9.44 9.92 -6.51
CA LYS A 152 8.47 11.02 -6.56
C LYS A 152 7.19 10.64 -7.31
N SER A 153 7.27 9.77 -8.33
CA SER A 153 6.09 9.33 -9.06
C SER A 153 5.10 8.56 -8.18
N TRP A 154 5.57 7.95 -7.08
CA TRP A 154 4.74 7.21 -6.14
C TRP A 154 3.97 8.09 -5.14
N GLU A 155 4.34 9.38 -5.00
CA GLU A 155 3.69 10.30 -4.05
C GLU A 155 2.23 10.58 -4.39
N CYS A 156 1.81 10.27 -5.62
CA CYS A 156 0.44 10.44 -6.08
C CYS A 156 -0.53 9.35 -5.59
N ILE A 157 -0.07 8.29 -4.90
CA ILE A 157 -0.88 7.15 -4.47
C ILE A 157 -2.20 7.52 -3.76
N TYR A 158 -2.22 8.64 -3.03
CA TYR A 158 -3.39 9.12 -2.31
C TYR A 158 -4.17 10.23 -3.05
N THR A 159 -3.77 10.60 -4.26
CA THR A 159 -4.36 11.73 -4.98
C THR A 159 -4.82 11.38 -6.37
N VAL A 160 -4.13 10.47 -7.05
CA VAL A 160 -4.54 10.03 -8.38
C VAL A 160 -5.66 9.00 -8.24
N LYS A 161 -6.74 9.23 -8.99
CA LYS A 161 -7.84 8.26 -9.06
C LYS A 161 -7.54 7.27 -10.18
N PRO A 162 -7.66 5.96 -9.92
CA PRO A 162 -7.56 4.96 -10.98
C PRO A 162 -8.71 5.12 -11.99
N GLN A 163 -8.50 4.66 -13.20
CA GLN A 163 -9.56 4.61 -14.21
C GLN A 163 -10.62 3.56 -13.86
N ASP A 164 -10.20 2.42 -13.34
CA ASP A 164 -11.08 1.38 -12.83
C ASP A 164 -11.25 1.56 -11.30
N PRO A 165 -12.50 1.79 -10.82
CA PRO A 165 -12.76 1.90 -9.38
C PRO A 165 -12.38 0.68 -8.55
N SER A 166 -12.20 -0.51 -9.14
CA SER A 166 -11.72 -1.71 -8.44
C SER A 166 -10.31 -1.56 -7.87
N HIS A 167 -9.51 -0.64 -8.43
CA HIS A 167 -8.19 -0.27 -7.94
C HIS A 167 -8.21 0.77 -6.80
N ILE A 168 -9.39 1.15 -6.30
CA ILE A 168 -9.50 1.97 -5.10
C ILE A 168 -9.48 1.07 -3.88
N VAL A 169 -8.50 1.28 -3.01
CA VAL A 169 -8.37 0.58 -1.73
C VAL A 169 -8.38 1.56 -0.57
N GLY A 170 -8.81 1.10 0.59
CA GLY A 170 -8.69 1.84 1.84
C GLY A 170 -7.46 1.39 2.62
N LEU A 171 -6.83 2.31 3.31
CA LEU A 171 -5.76 2.04 4.26
C LEU A 171 -6.14 2.63 5.62
N CYS A 172 -6.04 1.83 6.68
CA CYS A 172 -6.13 2.29 8.06
C CYS A 172 -5.01 1.67 8.90
N TRP A 173 -4.67 2.27 10.04
CA TRP A 173 -3.54 1.80 10.87
C TRP A 173 -3.97 1.08 12.13
N GLU A 174 -5.26 1.09 12.40
CA GLU A 174 -5.89 0.28 13.45
C GLU A 174 -7.27 -0.18 12.98
N LEU A 175 -7.72 -1.33 13.47
CA LEU A 175 -9.10 -1.77 13.41
C LEU A 175 -9.67 -1.71 14.83
N ARG A 176 -10.95 -1.33 14.97
CA ARG A 176 -11.65 -1.27 16.25
C ARG A 176 -12.84 -2.21 16.25
N GLU A 177 -13.08 -2.84 17.39
CA GLU A 177 -14.23 -3.75 17.57
C GLU A 177 -15.55 -3.03 17.27
N GLU A 178 -15.67 -1.77 17.71
CA GLU A 178 -16.87 -0.94 17.51
C GLU A 178 -17.19 -0.66 16.03
N TRP A 179 -16.25 -0.89 15.12
CA TRP A 179 -16.46 -0.73 13.68
C TRP A 179 -16.97 -2.02 13.00
N LEU A 180 -16.94 -3.16 13.69
CA LEU A 180 -17.43 -4.41 13.14
C LEU A 180 -18.94 -4.35 12.92
N ILE A 181 -19.34 -4.69 11.71
CA ILE A 181 -20.74 -4.86 11.34
C ILE A 181 -21.00 -6.38 11.30
N GLY A 182 -21.81 -6.84 12.25
CA GLY A 182 -22.10 -8.23 12.60
C GLY A 182 -22.50 -9.18 11.52
#